data_0ee282a5ce402204c4119bd84edd7664
#
_entry.id   0ee282a5ce402204c4119bd84edd7664
#
_cell.length_a   1.000
_cell.length_b   1.000
_cell.length_c   1.000
_cell.angle_alpha   90.00
_cell.angle_beta   90.00
_cell.angle_gamma   90.00
#
_symmetry.space_group_name_H-M   'P 1'
#
loop_
_entity.id
_entity.type
_entity.pdbx_description
1 polymer ?
#
loop_
_entity_poly.entity_id
_entity_poly.type
_entity_poly.pdbx_seq_one_letter_code
_entity_poly.pdbx_strand_id
1 'polypeptide(L)'
;MTSPIASLAAALADRYVIEREIGRGGMATVYLARDLRHDRKVAVKVLDPELGAVLGIERFLAEIKVTANLQHPNLLPLFDSGEAAGQLFYVMPFVDGESLRAKLEREKQLPVDEAIRIAVAVANALEYAHGHGVIHRDLKPENILLQSGQRIWIRRQGLQRFRA
;
A
#
# COMPACT_ATOMS: atom_id res chain seq x y z
N MET A 1 7.74 17.53 -23.51
CA MET A 1 8.22 16.51 -22.56
C MET A 1 7.05 15.70 -22.02
N THR A 2 7.13 14.41 -22.16
CA THR A 2 6.12 13.51 -21.59
C THR A 2 6.33 13.47 -20.07
N SER A 3 5.29 13.61 -19.28
CA SER A 3 5.43 13.50 -17.82
C SER A 3 5.86 12.08 -17.42
N PRO A 4 6.59 11.89 -16.31
CA PRO A 4 7.02 10.56 -15.87
C PRO A 4 5.87 9.55 -15.76
N ILE A 5 4.69 10.02 -15.31
CA ILE A 5 3.52 9.15 -15.21
C ILE A 5 2.95 8.77 -16.58
N ALA A 6 3.01 9.66 -17.58
CA ALA A 6 2.55 9.33 -18.92
C ALA A 6 3.43 8.26 -19.57
N SER A 7 4.74 8.33 -19.36
CA SER A 7 5.67 7.30 -19.83
C SER A 7 5.45 5.95 -19.15
N LEU A 8 5.21 5.95 -17.84
CA LEU A 8 4.87 4.74 -17.09
C LEU A 8 3.53 4.17 -17.55
N ALA A 9 2.51 5.01 -17.67
CA ALA A 9 1.18 4.59 -18.12
C ALA A 9 1.23 3.94 -19.51
N ALA A 10 2.01 4.51 -20.43
CA ALA A 10 2.21 3.95 -21.76
C ALA A 10 2.94 2.59 -21.71
N ALA A 11 3.96 2.47 -20.86
CA ALA A 11 4.73 1.23 -20.70
C ALA A 11 3.92 0.10 -20.05
N LEU A 12 2.89 0.42 -19.27
CA LEU A 12 2.04 -0.54 -18.58
C LEU A 12 0.69 -0.79 -19.28
N ALA A 13 0.39 -0.08 -20.39
CA ALA A 13 -0.93 -0.02 -20.99
C ALA A 13 -1.50 -1.35 -21.50
N ASP A 14 -0.66 -2.32 -21.79
CA ASP A 14 -1.07 -3.69 -22.16
C ASP A 14 -1.56 -4.54 -20.98
N ARG A 15 -1.25 -4.12 -19.77
CA ARG A 15 -1.58 -4.84 -18.55
C ARG A 15 -2.37 -4.03 -17.53
N TYR A 16 -1.97 -2.78 -17.29
CA TYR A 16 -2.60 -1.87 -16.32
C TYR A 16 -2.97 -0.54 -16.99
N VAL A 17 -4.22 -0.15 -16.87
CA VAL A 17 -4.68 1.18 -17.29
C VAL A 17 -4.74 2.08 -16.08
N ILE A 18 -3.86 3.07 -16.03
CA ILE A 18 -3.84 4.08 -14.96
C ILE A 18 -5.05 5.00 -15.14
N GLU A 19 -5.88 5.12 -14.10
CA GLU A 19 -7.10 5.96 -14.14
C GLU A 19 -6.88 7.32 -13.50
N ARG A 20 -6.39 7.35 -12.25
CA ARG A 20 -6.16 8.60 -11.50
C ARG A 20 -5.25 8.40 -10.30
N GLU A 21 -4.67 9.48 -9.81
CA GLU A 21 -3.98 9.51 -8.52
C GLU A 21 -4.98 9.35 -7.37
N ILE A 22 -4.63 8.53 -6.38
CA ILE A 22 -5.43 8.30 -5.17
C ILE A 22 -4.66 8.57 -3.87
N GLY A 23 -3.37 8.78 -3.95
CA GLY A 23 -2.55 9.14 -2.80
C GLY A 23 -1.14 9.56 -3.19
N ARG A 24 -0.55 10.44 -2.41
CA ARG A 24 0.81 10.91 -2.60
C ARG A 24 1.52 11.00 -1.25
N GLY A 25 2.67 10.37 -1.16
CA GLY A 25 3.59 10.46 -0.02
C GLY A 25 4.89 11.17 -0.39
N GLY A 26 5.83 11.21 0.56
CA GLY A 26 7.12 11.90 0.37
C GLY A 26 8.06 11.26 -0.67
N MET A 27 7.86 9.99 -1.04
CA MET A 27 8.74 9.25 -1.95
C MET A 27 8.01 8.48 -3.05
N ALA A 28 6.69 8.34 -2.94
CA ALA A 28 5.90 7.55 -3.87
C ALA A 28 4.51 8.12 -4.06
N THR A 29 3.94 7.86 -5.22
CA THR A 29 2.56 8.20 -5.55
C THR A 29 1.78 6.93 -5.82
N VAL A 30 0.52 6.87 -5.37
CA VAL A 30 -0.38 5.74 -5.57
C VAL A 30 -1.46 6.11 -6.57
N TYR A 31 -1.66 5.27 -7.56
CA TYR A 31 -2.65 5.43 -8.61
C TYR A 31 -3.69 4.33 -8.56
N LEU A 32 -4.95 4.69 -8.79
CA LEU A 32 -5.97 3.72 -9.15
C LEU A 32 -5.72 3.27 -10.60
N ALA A 33 -5.74 1.97 -10.80
CA ALA A 33 -5.58 1.37 -12.12
C ALA A 33 -6.53 0.19 -12.31
N ARG A 34 -6.71 -0.21 -13.54
CA ARG A 34 -7.43 -1.43 -13.92
C ARG A 34 -6.45 -2.48 -14.41
N ASP A 35 -6.45 -3.63 -13.77
CA ASP A 35 -5.74 -4.83 -14.21
C ASP A 35 -6.55 -5.48 -15.34
N LEU A 36 -6.06 -5.38 -16.57
CA LEU A 36 -6.76 -5.88 -17.75
C LEU A 36 -6.79 -7.40 -17.83
N ARG A 37 -5.79 -8.08 -17.24
CA ARG A 37 -5.70 -9.54 -17.25
C ARG A 37 -6.77 -10.18 -16.37
N HIS A 38 -7.04 -9.56 -15.21
CA HIS A 38 -7.97 -10.11 -14.22
C HIS A 38 -9.27 -9.29 -14.10
N ASP A 39 -9.45 -8.25 -14.93
CA ASP A 39 -10.61 -7.34 -14.95
C ASP A 39 -11.00 -6.83 -13.56
N ARG A 40 -10.03 -6.25 -12.85
CA ARG A 40 -10.20 -5.76 -11.48
C ARG A 40 -9.50 -4.43 -11.26
N LYS A 41 -9.99 -3.68 -10.28
CA LYS A 41 -9.31 -2.48 -9.80
C LYS A 41 -8.13 -2.85 -8.91
N VAL A 42 -7.03 -2.14 -9.10
CA VAL A 42 -5.80 -2.27 -8.34
C VAL A 42 -5.26 -0.90 -7.96
N ALA A 43 -4.39 -0.87 -6.96
CA ALA A 43 -3.60 0.30 -6.62
C ALA A 43 -2.16 0.07 -7.08
N VAL A 44 -1.61 1.01 -7.84
CA VAL A 44 -0.23 0.98 -8.32
C VAL A 44 0.56 2.05 -7.58
N LYS A 45 1.50 1.62 -6.75
CA LYS A 45 2.43 2.51 -6.05
C LYS A 45 3.70 2.66 -6.85
N VAL A 46 4.04 3.88 -7.18
CA VAL A 46 5.17 4.24 -8.04
C VAL A 46 6.15 5.08 -7.25
N LEU A 47 7.42 4.69 -7.25
CA LEU A 47 8.48 5.51 -6.69
C LEU A 47 8.66 6.77 -7.54
N ASP A 48 8.60 7.93 -6.90
CA ASP A 48 8.80 9.21 -7.57
C ASP A 48 10.29 9.41 -7.86
N PRO A 49 10.71 9.46 -9.15
CA PRO A 49 12.12 9.58 -9.51
C PRO A 49 12.75 10.94 -9.11
N GLU A 50 11.93 11.99 -8.98
CA GLU A 50 12.42 13.32 -8.58
C GLU A 50 12.60 13.45 -7.06
N LEU A 51 11.81 12.69 -6.29
CA LEU A 51 11.84 12.67 -4.82
C LEU A 51 12.66 11.51 -4.26
N GLY A 52 13.03 10.54 -5.10
CA GLY A 52 13.82 9.37 -4.75
C GLY A 52 15.31 9.68 -4.62
N ALA A 53 15.76 10.23 -3.49
CA ALA A 53 17.16 10.08 -3.10
C ALA A 53 17.52 8.58 -3.01
N VAL A 54 18.80 8.22 -3.11
CA VAL A 54 19.29 6.82 -3.05
C VAL A 54 18.67 6.01 -1.89
N LEU A 55 18.49 6.63 -0.73
CA LEU A 55 17.79 6.07 0.44
C LEU A 55 16.33 5.72 0.16
N GLY A 56 15.64 6.46 -0.70
CA GLY A 56 14.26 6.19 -1.11
C GLY A 56 14.13 4.93 -1.98
N ILE A 57 15.06 4.73 -2.88
CA ILE A 57 15.11 3.53 -3.74
C ILE A 57 15.36 2.28 -2.90
N GLU A 58 16.33 2.31 -2.00
CA GLU A 58 16.65 1.19 -1.11
C GLU A 58 15.46 0.82 -0.21
N ARG A 59 14.77 1.82 0.35
CA ARG A 59 13.57 1.63 1.16
C ARG A 59 12.43 0.99 0.35
N PHE A 60 12.20 1.48 -0.85
CA PHE A 60 11.16 0.97 -1.73
C PHE A 60 11.39 -0.49 -2.12
N LEU A 61 12.62 -0.83 -2.48
CA LEU A 61 13.00 -2.21 -2.80
C LEU A 61 12.91 -3.12 -1.58
N ALA A 62 13.29 -2.65 -0.40
CA ALA A 62 13.15 -3.39 0.85
C ALA A 62 11.68 -3.64 1.19
N GLU A 63 10.81 -2.64 1.01
CA GLU A 63 9.35 -2.77 1.19
C GLU A 63 8.75 -3.81 0.24
N ILE A 64 9.16 -3.82 -1.02
CA ILE A 64 8.73 -4.83 -2.00
C ILE A 64 9.14 -6.24 -1.55
N LYS A 65 10.39 -6.44 -1.16
CA LYS A 65 10.90 -7.74 -0.71
C LYS A 65 10.16 -8.27 0.52
N VAL A 66 9.94 -7.41 1.49
CA VAL A 66 9.21 -7.75 2.72
C VAL A 66 7.75 -8.08 2.38
N THR A 67 7.12 -7.23 1.57
CA THR A 67 5.72 -7.37 1.18
C THR A 67 5.46 -8.66 0.41
N ALA A 68 6.36 -9.06 -0.47
CA ALA A 68 6.22 -10.27 -1.27
C ALA A 68 6.17 -11.57 -0.43
N ASN A 69 6.78 -11.57 0.75
CA ASN A 69 6.91 -12.75 1.60
C ASN A 69 5.91 -12.83 2.77
N LEU A 70 5.07 -11.81 2.96
CA LEU A 70 4.09 -11.77 4.03
C LEU A 70 2.68 -12.01 3.49
N GLN A 71 1.98 -12.98 4.08
CA GLN A 71 0.59 -13.29 3.76
C GLN A 71 -0.22 -13.35 5.05
N HIS A 72 -1.13 -12.40 5.24
CA HIS A 72 -2.02 -12.32 6.38
C HIS A 72 -3.34 -11.66 5.98
N PRO A 73 -4.50 -12.10 6.55
CA PRO A 73 -5.82 -11.56 6.19
C PRO A 73 -5.98 -10.06 6.37
N ASN A 74 -5.19 -9.45 7.25
CA ASN A 74 -5.25 -8.02 7.54
C ASN A 74 -4.05 -7.21 6.99
N LEU A 75 -3.15 -7.83 6.24
CA LEU A 75 -2.06 -7.14 5.52
C LEU A 75 -2.38 -7.09 4.04
N LEU A 76 -2.30 -5.91 3.41
CA LEU A 76 -2.49 -5.79 1.97
C LEU A 76 -1.45 -6.66 1.23
N PRO A 77 -1.88 -7.58 0.37
CA PRO A 77 -0.95 -8.39 -0.40
C PRO A 77 -0.27 -7.60 -1.51
N LEU A 78 0.83 -8.15 -2.02
CA LEU A 78 1.46 -7.72 -3.26
C LEU A 78 0.93 -8.58 -4.41
N PHE A 79 0.42 -7.95 -5.46
CA PHE A 79 0.01 -8.66 -6.66
C PHE A 79 1.11 -8.76 -7.70
N ASP A 80 1.92 -7.70 -7.82
CA ASP A 80 2.96 -7.59 -8.83
C ASP A 80 3.95 -6.49 -8.47
N SER A 81 5.13 -6.54 -9.04
CA SER A 81 6.13 -5.48 -8.92
C SER A 81 7.06 -5.48 -10.12
N GLY A 82 7.70 -4.37 -10.39
CA GLY A 82 8.63 -4.28 -11.49
C GLY A 82 9.19 -2.88 -11.70
N GLU A 83 9.81 -2.74 -12.86
CA GLU A 83 10.31 -1.48 -13.37
C GLU A 83 9.74 -1.25 -14.77
N ALA A 84 9.22 -0.06 -15.02
CA ALA A 84 8.74 0.36 -16.33
C ALA A 84 9.06 1.83 -16.56
N ALA A 85 9.54 2.18 -17.74
CA ALA A 85 9.97 3.54 -18.09
C ALA A 85 10.97 4.15 -17.09
N GLY A 86 11.86 3.32 -16.53
CA GLY A 86 12.85 3.74 -15.52
C GLY A 86 12.27 4.02 -14.13
N GLN A 87 11.03 3.66 -13.88
CA GLN A 87 10.35 3.85 -12.60
C GLN A 87 10.04 2.50 -11.95
N LEU A 88 10.33 2.39 -10.67
CA LEU A 88 9.96 1.24 -9.84
C LEU A 88 8.49 1.36 -9.41
N PHE A 89 7.77 0.27 -9.49
CA PHE A 89 6.38 0.21 -9.06
C PHE A 89 6.04 -1.13 -8.41
N TYR A 90 4.96 -1.15 -7.62
CA TYR A 90 4.29 -2.39 -7.24
C TYR A 90 2.77 -2.23 -7.24
N VAL A 91 2.11 -3.36 -7.41
CA VAL A 91 0.65 -3.46 -7.55
C VAL A 91 0.08 -4.19 -6.35
N MET A 92 -0.96 -3.63 -5.77
CA MET A 92 -1.68 -4.16 -4.63
C MET A 92 -3.20 -4.05 -4.85
N PRO A 93 -4.04 -4.73 -4.05
CA PRO A 93 -5.48 -4.54 -4.14
C PRO A 93 -5.87 -3.07 -3.95
N PHE A 94 -6.84 -2.62 -4.75
CA PHE A 94 -7.56 -1.38 -4.44
C PHE A 94 -8.58 -1.68 -3.35
N VAL A 95 -8.47 -0.99 -2.23
CA VAL A 95 -9.43 -1.10 -1.12
C VAL A 95 -10.49 -0.02 -1.29
N ASP A 96 -11.70 -0.44 -1.62
CA ASP A 96 -12.86 0.44 -1.68
C ASP A 96 -13.40 0.66 -0.26
N GLY A 97 -13.02 1.78 0.33
CA GLY A 97 -13.33 2.12 1.71
C GLY A 97 -12.65 3.41 2.13
N GLU A 98 -12.58 3.63 3.43
CA GLU A 98 -11.93 4.80 4.01
C GLU A 98 -10.78 4.40 4.94
N SER A 99 -9.86 5.31 5.21
CA SER A 99 -8.88 5.12 6.27
C SER A 99 -9.51 5.30 7.64
N LEU A 100 -8.93 4.68 8.67
CA LEU A 100 -9.35 4.92 10.05
C LEU A 100 -9.23 6.41 10.41
N ARG A 101 -8.24 7.12 9.88
CA ARG A 101 -8.11 8.57 10.06
C ARG A 101 -9.34 9.31 9.54
N ALA A 102 -9.75 9.06 8.31
CA ALA A 102 -10.92 9.70 7.72
C ALA A 102 -12.20 9.43 8.53
N LYS A 103 -12.37 8.19 8.98
CA LYS A 103 -13.50 7.82 9.83
C LYS A 103 -13.50 8.57 11.16
N LEU A 104 -12.35 8.66 11.84
CA LEU A 104 -12.21 9.40 13.10
C LEU A 104 -12.44 10.90 12.95
N GLU A 105 -12.03 11.48 11.83
CA GLU A 105 -12.30 12.89 11.54
C GLU A 105 -13.79 13.17 11.31
N ARG A 106 -14.48 12.26 10.66
CA ARG A 106 -15.92 12.33 10.37
C ARG A 106 -16.79 12.03 11.59
N GLU A 107 -16.49 10.96 12.33
CA GLU A 107 -17.31 10.47 13.43
C GLU A 107 -16.85 10.93 14.82
N LYS A 108 -15.64 11.48 14.93
CA LYS A 108 -14.96 11.93 16.15
C LYS A 108 -14.58 10.82 17.14
N GLN A 109 -15.35 9.76 17.23
CA GLN A 109 -15.10 8.61 18.08
C GLN A 109 -15.69 7.35 17.44
N LEU A 110 -15.21 6.20 17.89
CA LEU A 110 -15.73 4.88 17.47
C LEU A 110 -16.56 4.27 18.59
N PRO A 111 -17.57 3.45 18.25
CA PRO A 111 -18.15 2.49 19.19
C PRO A 111 -17.06 1.59 19.80
N VAL A 112 -17.18 1.24 21.07
CA VAL A 112 -16.14 0.46 21.78
C VAL A 112 -15.90 -0.89 21.14
N ASP A 113 -16.94 -1.58 20.73
CA ASP A 113 -16.86 -2.88 20.03
C ASP A 113 -16.11 -2.78 18.69
N GLU A 114 -16.34 -1.72 17.94
CA GLU A 114 -15.63 -1.46 16.68
C GLU A 114 -14.15 -1.15 16.93
N ALA A 115 -13.85 -0.32 17.93
CA ALA A 115 -12.47 0.00 18.31
C ALA A 115 -11.71 -1.27 18.74
N ILE A 116 -12.33 -2.16 19.51
CA ILE A 116 -11.75 -3.45 19.91
C ILE A 116 -11.51 -4.33 18.68
N ARG A 117 -12.45 -4.43 17.77
CA ARG A 117 -12.33 -5.24 16.56
C ARG A 117 -11.16 -4.77 15.68
N ILE A 118 -11.01 -3.47 15.52
CA ILE A 118 -9.87 -2.89 14.78
C ILE A 118 -8.55 -3.17 15.51
N ALA A 119 -8.50 -2.98 16.81
CA ALA A 119 -7.31 -3.23 17.62
C ALA A 119 -6.86 -4.69 17.57
N VAL A 120 -7.81 -5.64 17.64
CA VAL A 120 -7.52 -7.08 17.52
C VAL A 120 -6.96 -7.42 16.13
N ALA A 121 -7.56 -6.90 15.07
CA ALA A 121 -7.08 -7.13 13.71
C ALA A 121 -5.65 -6.59 13.50
N VAL A 122 -5.38 -5.41 14.01
CA VAL A 122 -4.04 -4.80 13.98
C VAL A 122 -3.03 -5.62 14.78
N ALA A 123 -3.39 -6.03 16.01
CA ALA A 123 -2.52 -6.83 16.86
C ALA A 123 -2.17 -8.17 16.22
N ASN A 124 -3.13 -8.86 15.63
CA ASN A 124 -2.92 -10.13 14.93
C ASN A 124 -1.98 -9.97 13.72
N ALA A 125 -2.14 -8.91 12.95
CA ALA A 125 -1.26 -8.63 11.82
C ALA A 125 0.17 -8.30 12.26
N LEU A 126 0.33 -7.54 13.34
CA LEU A 126 1.64 -7.23 13.92
C LEU A 126 2.31 -8.46 14.51
N GLU A 127 1.57 -9.30 15.23
CA GLU A 127 2.10 -10.57 15.75
C GLU A 127 2.65 -11.44 14.61
N TYR A 128 1.88 -11.57 13.53
CA TYR A 128 2.32 -12.29 12.33
C TYR A 128 3.60 -11.70 11.74
N ALA A 129 3.64 -10.38 11.53
CA ALA A 129 4.81 -9.71 10.97
C ALA A 129 6.05 -9.86 11.87
N HIS A 130 5.88 -9.68 13.18
CA HIS A 130 6.96 -9.84 14.17
C HIS A 130 7.49 -11.28 14.19
N GLY A 131 6.61 -12.29 14.10
CA GLY A 131 7.00 -13.69 13.96
C GLY A 131 7.83 -14.00 12.71
N HIS A 132 7.72 -13.17 11.69
CA HIS A 132 8.52 -13.25 10.45
C HIS A 132 9.74 -12.31 10.45
N GLY A 133 10.09 -11.73 11.59
CA GLY A 133 11.22 -10.81 11.72
C GLY A 133 11.00 -9.43 11.09
N VAL A 134 9.75 -8.99 10.99
CA VAL A 134 9.37 -7.72 10.36
C VAL A 134 8.67 -6.83 11.36
N ILE A 135 9.06 -5.56 11.41
CA ILE A 135 8.38 -4.53 12.21
C ILE A 135 7.67 -3.54 11.28
N HIS A 136 6.47 -3.13 11.66
CA HIS A 136 5.78 -2.01 11.05
C HIS A 136 6.21 -0.71 11.76
N ARG A 137 7.00 0.10 11.10
CA ARG A 137 7.56 1.33 11.70
C ARG A 137 6.72 2.58 11.48
N ASP A 138 5.60 2.46 10.78
CA ASP A 138 4.71 3.58 10.45
C ASP A 138 3.24 3.23 10.69
N LEU A 139 2.95 2.56 11.82
CA LEU A 139 1.57 2.24 12.19
C LEU A 139 0.86 3.50 12.68
N LYS A 140 -0.18 3.88 11.98
CA LYS A 140 -1.01 5.05 12.26
C LYS A 140 -2.38 4.92 11.59
N PRO A 141 -3.40 5.69 12.02
CA PRO A 141 -4.74 5.57 11.46
C PRO A 141 -4.84 5.74 9.94
N GLU A 142 -3.95 6.50 9.33
CA GLU A 142 -3.87 6.68 7.88
C GLU A 142 -3.52 5.38 7.13
N ASN A 143 -2.83 4.47 7.80
CA ASN A 143 -2.37 3.19 7.24
C ASN A 143 -3.29 2.01 7.59
N ILE A 144 -4.42 2.27 8.24
CA ILE A 144 -5.48 1.29 8.51
C ILE A 144 -6.66 1.61 7.62
N LEU A 145 -7.00 0.71 6.71
CA LEU A 145 -8.09 0.85 5.75
C LEU A 145 -9.28 0.02 6.18
N LEU A 146 -10.44 0.64 6.18
CA LEU A 146 -11.72 0.03 6.54
C LEU A 146 -12.54 -0.18 5.27
N GLN A 147 -12.68 -1.43 4.88
CA GLN A 147 -13.46 -1.81 3.71
C GLN A 147 -14.91 -2.11 4.09
N SER A 148 -15.84 -1.85 3.19
CA SER A 148 -17.23 -2.29 3.33
C SER A 148 -17.30 -3.80 3.61
N GLY A 149 -18.21 -4.23 4.50
CA GLY A 149 -18.24 -5.62 5.00
C GLY A 149 -17.28 -5.88 6.17
N GLN A 150 -16.83 -4.82 6.82
CA GLN A 150 -16.02 -4.84 8.06
C GLN A 150 -14.61 -5.42 7.92
N ARG A 151 -14.08 -5.54 6.71
CA ARG A 151 -12.71 -6.00 6.52
C ARG A 151 -11.71 -4.89 6.83
N ILE A 152 -10.66 -5.24 7.58
CA ILE A 152 -9.63 -4.32 8.03
C ILE A 152 -8.34 -4.69 7.33
N TRP A 153 -7.71 -3.69 6.71
CA TRP A 153 -6.45 -3.83 6.01
C TRP A 153 -5.40 -2.89 6.59
N ILE A 154 -4.20 -3.38 6.76
CA ILE A 154 -3.04 -2.58 7.14
C ILE A 154 -2.17 -2.39 5.91
N ARG A 155 -1.89 -1.12 5.58
CA ARG A 155 -0.92 -0.79 4.54
C ARG A 155 0.47 -1.23 4.99
N ARG A 156 1.24 -1.74 4.07
CA ARG A 156 2.59 -2.24 4.35
C ARG A 156 3.67 -1.16 4.36
N GLN A 157 3.29 0.07 4.21
CA GLN A 157 4.21 1.20 4.30
C GLN A 157 4.92 1.21 5.65
N GLY A 158 6.26 1.22 5.62
CA GLY A 158 7.07 1.19 6.82
C GLY A 158 7.48 -0.20 7.31
N LEU A 159 6.98 -1.31 6.74
CA LEU A 159 7.42 -2.66 7.08
C LEU A 159 8.91 -2.85 6.74
N GLN A 160 9.69 -3.23 7.72
CA GLN A 160 11.13 -3.44 7.59
C GLN A 160 11.55 -4.68 8.38
N ARG A 161 12.55 -5.40 7.85
CA ARG A 161 13.18 -6.48 8.63
C ARG A 161 13.90 -5.95 9.85
N PHE A 162 13.88 -6.72 10.91
CA PHE A 162 14.79 -6.50 12.04
C PHE A 162 16.21 -6.50 11.51
N ARG A 163 16.93 -5.42 11.73
CA ARG A 163 18.39 -5.47 11.71
C ARG A 163 18.83 -5.86 13.12
N ALA A 164 19.46 -7.03 13.21
CA ALA A 164 20.15 -7.42 14.42
C ALA A 164 21.32 -6.44 14.66
#